data_ed3a36d964a73375a60fd8e20b2e547b
#
_entry.id   ed3a36d964a73375a60fd8e20b2e547b
#
_cell.length_a   1.000
_cell.length_b   1.000
_cell.length_c   1.000
_cell.angle_alpha   90.00
_cell.angle_beta   90.00
_cell.angle_gamma   90.00
#
_symmetry.space_group_name_H-M   'P 1'
#
loop_
_entity.id
_entity.type
_entity.pdbx_description
1 polymer ?
#
loop_
_entity_poly.entity_id
_entity_poly.type
_entity_poly.pdbx_seq_one_letter_code
_entity_poly.pdbx_strand_id
1 'polypeptide(L)'
;QGVSSAASDVYKRQIARVSNPVYSREIGFIKEELGLSMIINPQLAAAREMARLLKFPSALKVDSFAKSRVELVNYRIEEDNPLCNMQLKDMGSRLHCDVLIAVVERGDEVYIPDGNFELKARDEISIVGTPAKTIEFFKKLGVPTSSARDALIVGGGRTSVYLAKQLLEMGIRVKIVERDEERCEELNEMVPKAMIICGDATDKDLLIEEGLLETEAFVATTNFDEENIMLALFAKSLSSAKLITKVHRISYDDIIDQLDVGSIIYPKFITSESIIKYVRAMKNSMGSNIETLYRLNDNRVEALEFLIKEGSPVVGIPLQDLRLKPKMLIGCITHKGKVTIPKGQSVIEVGDTVILVTTTTGLHDIRDALR
;
A
#
# COMPACT_ATOMS: atom_id res chain seq x y z
N GLN A 1 -31.97 -36.30 -15.83
CA GLN A 1 -31.39 -34.92 -16.06
C GLN A 1 -31.08 -34.15 -14.77
N GLY A 2 -30.65 -34.77 -13.69
CA GLY A 2 -30.38 -34.09 -12.44
C GLY A 2 -28.94 -34.22 -11.90
N VAL A 3 -28.03 -34.88 -12.63
CA VAL A 3 -26.70 -35.19 -12.07
C VAL A 3 -25.56 -34.27 -12.59
N SER A 4 -25.84 -33.41 -13.58
CA SER A 4 -24.79 -32.59 -14.22
C SER A 4 -24.45 -31.29 -13.49
N SER A 5 -25.34 -30.73 -12.66
CA SER A 5 -25.07 -29.43 -12.00
C SER A 5 -24.22 -29.57 -10.73
N ALA A 6 -24.43 -30.62 -9.94
CA ALA A 6 -23.71 -30.81 -8.67
C ALA A 6 -22.21 -31.12 -8.88
N ALA A 7 -21.87 -31.89 -9.93
CA ALA A 7 -20.46 -32.23 -10.21
C ALA A 7 -19.66 -31.04 -10.77
N SER A 8 -20.31 -30.08 -11.42
CA SER A 8 -19.63 -28.86 -11.92
C SER A 8 -19.40 -27.82 -10.82
N ASP A 9 -20.15 -27.86 -9.73
CA ASP A 9 -20.04 -26.90 -8.63
C ASP A 9 -18.90 -27.23 -7.63
N VAL A 10 -18.48 -28.49 -7.57
CA VAL A 10 -17.36 -28.95 -6.72
C VAL A 10 -16.03 -28.28 -7.08
N TYR A 11 -15.86 -27.85 -8.32
CA TYR A 11 -14.62 -27.20 -8.81
C TYR A 11 -14.71 -25.69 -8.92
N LYS A 12 -15.89 -25.09 -8.71
CA LYS A 12 -16.06 -23.62 -8.77
C LYS A 12 -15.66 -23.00 -7.44
N ARG A 13 -14.75 -22.06 -7.49
CA ARG A 13 -14.38 -21.26 -6.31
C ARG A 13 -15.15 -19.95 -6.34
N GLN A 14 -15.82 -19.64 -5.23
CA GLN A 14 -16.64 -18.47 -5.10
C GLN A 14 -15.91 -17.36 -4.36
N ILE A 15 -15.97 -16.14 -4.90
CA ILE A 15 -15.47 -14.92 -4.25
C ILE A 15 -16.70 -14.05 -3.97
N ALA A 16 -16.93 -13.74 -2.70
CA ALA A 16 -18.05 -12.90 -2.29
C ALA A 16 -17.60 -11.50 -1.91
N ARG A 17 -18.40 -10.49 -2.25
CA ARG A 17 -18.23 -9.12 -1.80
C ARG A 17 -19.15 -8.85 -0.61
N VAL A 18 -18.56 -8.47 0.53
CA VAL A 18 -19.30 -8.07 1.75
C VAL A 18 -18.89 -6.65 2.10
N SER A 19 -19.84 -5.71 2.13
CA SER A 19 -19.56 -4.29 2.34
C SER A 19 -20.09 -3.74 3.66
N ASN A 20 -21.04 -4.44 4.32
CA ASN A 20 -21.68 -3.94 5.52
C ASN A 20 -20.77 -4.10 6.75
N PRO A 21 -20.49 -3.02 7.52
CA PRO A 21 -19.67 -3.07 8.73
C PRO A 21 -20.20 -4.00 9.82
N VAL A 22 -21.51 -4.23 9.88
CA VAL A 22 -22.14 -5.11 10.86
C VAL A 22 -21.67 -6.55 10.69
N TYR A 23 -21.57 -7.04 9.45
CA TYR A 23 -21.15 -8.40 9.15
C TYR A 23 -19.63 -8.60 9.13
N SER A 24 -18.85 -7.54 9.31
CA SER A 24 -17.38 -7.63 9.24
C SER A 24 -16.75 -8.49 10.34
N ARG A 25 -17.44 -8.65 11.47
CA ARG A 25 -17.00 -9.50 12.59
C ARG A 25 -17.27 -10.99 12.35
N GLU A 26 -18.25 -11.31 11.51
CA GLU A 26 -18.71 -12.68 11.23
C GLU A 26 -18.19 -13.24 9.91
N ILE A 27 -17.31 -12.49 9.24
CA ILE A 27 -16.78 -12.86 7.90
C ILE A 27 -16.15 -14.26 7.91
N GLY A 28 -15.46 -14.64 8.99
CA GLY A 28 -14.85 -15.98 9.12
C GLY A 28 -15.90 -17.08 9.09
N PHE A 29 -16.93 -16.95 9.92
CA PHE A 29 -18.03 -17.90 9.99
C PHE A 29 -18.81 -17.99 8.66
N ILE A 30 -19.16 -16.85 8.07
CA ILE A 30 -19.86 -16.79 6.78
C ILE A 30 -19.04 -17.49 5.68
N LYS A 31 -17.71 -17.32 5.68
CA LYS A 31 -16.81 -17.94 4.73
C LYS A 31 -16.83 -19.47 4.84
N GLU A 32 -16.79 -19.98 6.05
CA GLU A 32 -16.76 -21.43 6.33
C GLU A 32 -18.12 -22.07 6.02
N GLU A 33 -19.21 -21.52 6.52
CA GLU A 33 -20.57 -22.04 6.32
C GLU A 33 -21.02 -22.05 4.85
N LEU A 34 -20.68 -21.01 4.10
CA LEU A 34 -21.04 -20.92 2.67
C LEU A 34 -19.98 -21.53 1.74
N GLY A 35 -18.91 -22.10 2.26
CA GLY A 35 -17.84 -22.68 1.44
C GLY A 35 -17.14 -21.65 0.54
N LEU A 36 -17.12 -20.37 0.92
CA LEU A 36 -16.55 -19.31 0.12
C LEU A 36 -15.02 -19.38 0.12
N SER A 37 -14.46 -19.33 -1.06
CA SER A 37 -13.02 -19.36 -1.22
C SER A 37 -12.34 -18.05 -0.76
N MET A 38 -13.00 -16.92 -1.03
CA MET A 38 -12.53 -15.59 -0.61
C MET A 38 -13.71 -14.65 -0.33
N ILE A 39 -13.56 -13.81 0.67
CA ILE A 39 -14.46 -12.68 0.92
C ILE A 39 -13.68 -11.39 0.78
N ILE A 40 -14.25 -10.42 0.07
CA ILE A 40 -13.67 -9.10 -0.16
C ILE A 40 -14.60 -8.02 0.38
N ASN A 41 -14.00 -7.08 1.10
CA ASN A 41 -14.64 -5.84 1.52
C ASN A 41 -13.82 -4.64 1.00
N PRO A 42 -14.22 -4.06 -0.15
CA PRO A 42 -13.49 -2.94 -0.77
C PRO A 42 -13.36 -1.73 0.14
N GLN A 43 -14.43 -1.43 0.91
CA GLN A 43 -14.45 -0.27 1.80
C GLN A 43 -13.48 -0.45 2.98
N LEU A 44 -13.46 -1.65 3.56
CA LEU A 44 -12.51 -1.98 4.62
C LEU A 44 -11.06 -2.02 4.09
N ALA A 45 -10.86 -2.54 2.88
CA ALA A 45 -9.53 -2.57 2.27
C ALA A 45 -9.00 -1.16 1.99
N ALA A 46 -9.84 -0.27 1.43
CA ALA A 46 -9.51 1.13 1.23
C ALA A 46 -9.22 1.86 2.56
N ALA A 47 -10.05 1.64 3.58
CA ALA A 47 -9.84 2.23 4.91
C ALA A 47 -8.52 1.78 5.54
N ARG A 48 -8.13 0.50 5.38
CA ARG A 48 -6.83 0.01 5.85
C ARG A 48 -5.66 0.68 5.16
N GLU A 49 -5.77 0.91 3.86
CA GLU A 49 -4.73 1.61 3.10
C GLU A 49 -4.61 3.07 3.56
N MET A 50 -5.74 3.78 3.69
CA MET A 50 -5.77 5.14 4.23
C MET A 50 -5.15 5.22 5.63
N ALA A 51 -5.49 4.27 6.52
CA ALA A 51 -4.93 4.23 7.88
C ALA A 51 -3.41 4.00 7.89
N ARG A 52 -2.88 3.18 6.96
CA ARG A 52 -1.43 2.99 6.78
C ARG A 52 -0.74 4.30 6.37
N LEU A 53 -1.33 5.04 5.43
CA LEU A 53 -0.79 6.33 4.99
C LEU A 53 -0.78 7.36 6.12
N LEU A 54 -1.78 7.35 7.00
CA LEU A 54 -1.83 8.27 8.15
C LEU A 54 -0.88 7.84 9.29
N LYS A 55 -0.48 6.58 9.31
CA LYS A 55 0.61 6.12 10.17
C LYS A 55 1.98 6.61 9.68
N PHE A 56 2.12 6.83 8.36
CA PHE A 56 3.31 7.33 7.68
C PHE A 56 2.95 8.51 6.76
N PRO A 57 2.69 9.70 7.30
CA PRO A 57 2.17 10.82 6.51
C PRO A 57 3.06 11.24 5.34
N SER A 58 4.37 11.07 5.45
CA SER A 58 5.33 11.41 4.39
C SER A 58 5.37 10.40 3.24
N ALA A 59 4.76 9.22 3.39
CA ALA A 59 4.71 8.22 2.33
C ALA A 59 3.61 8.54 1.31
N LEU A 60 3.88 8.29 0.03
CA LEU A 60 2.86 8.33 -1.04
C LEU A 60 2.01 7.06 -1.03
N LYS A 61 2.66 5.91 -0.84
CA LYS A 61 2.06 4.58 -0.77
C LYS A 61 2.85 3.69 0.18
N VAL A 62 2.18 2.75 0.85
CA VAL A 62 2.81 1.75 1.73
C VAL A 62 2.25 0.38 1.40
N ASP A 63 3.04 -0.48 0.79
CA ASP A 63 2.73 -1.89 0.56
C ASP A 63 3.41 -2.77 1.60
N SER A 64 2.77 -3.88 1.98
CA SER A 64 3.34 -4.83 2.95
C SER A 64 3.57 -6.19 2.33
N PHE A 65 4.75 -6.76 2.60
CA PHE A 65 5.19 -8.07 2.15
C PHE A 65 5.48 -9.01 3.33
N ALA A 66 5.70 -10.29 3.06
CA ALA A 66 6.10 -11.29 4.05
C ALA A 66 5.23 -11.24 5.32
N LYS A 67 3.90 -11.22 5.17
CA LYS A 67 2.93 -11.11 6.28
C LYS A 67 3.13 -9.84 7.12
N SER A 68 3.31 -8.69 6.44
CA SER A 68 3.53 -7.37 7.06
C SER A 68 4.84 -7.21 7.85
N ARG A 69 5.85 -8.05 7.59
CA ARG A 69 7.17 -7.92 8.20
C ARG A 69 8.11 -7.03 7.42
N VAL A 70 7.84 -6.86 6.13
CA VAL A 70 8.55 -5.96 5.21
C VAL A 70 7.56 -4.96 4.68
N GLU A 71 7.97 -3.72 4.60
CA GLU A 71 7.21 -2.65 3.96
C GLU A 71 7.97 -2.18 2.72
N LEU A 72 7.22 -1.84 1.70
CA LEU A 72 7.69 -1.06 0.57
C LEU A 72 6.99 0.28 0.66
N VAL A 73 7.77 1.32 0.90
CA VAL A 73 7.28 2.68 1.10
C VAL A 73 7.69 3.53 -0.08
N ASN A 74 6.72 4.11 -0.77
CA ASN A 74 6.96 5.05 -1.85
C ASN A 74 7.08 6.46 -1.27
N TYR A 75 8.15 7.14 -1.65
CA TYR A 75 8.48 8.47 -1.17
C TYR A 75 9.02 9.32 -2.32
N ARG A 76 8.55 10.57 -2.42
CA ARG A 76 9.08 11.56 -3.37
C ARG A 76 10.19 12.37 -2.71
N ILE A 77 11.33 12.47 -3.39
CA ILE A 77 12.49 13.22 -2.92
C ILE A 77 12.24 14.72 -3.13
N GLU A 78 12.16 15.48 -2.05
CA GLU A 78 12.05 16.93 -2.07
C GLU A 78 13.39 17.58 -2.50
N GLU A 79 13.36 18.85 -2.93
CA GLU A 79 14.53 19.54 -3.51
C GLU A 79 15.68 19.74 -2.51
N ASP A 80 15.36 19.88 -1.22
CA ASP A 80 16.31 20.06 -0.10
C ASP A 80 16.67 18.76 0.63
N ASN A 81 16.20 17.60 0.13
CA ASN A 81 16.41 16.32 0.78
C ASN A 81 17.88 15.87 0.71
N PRO A 82 18.46 15.33 1.80
CA PRO A 82 19.83 14.81 1.83
C PRO A 82 20.13 13.71 0.78
N LEU A 83 19.12 13.08 0.20
CA LEU A 83 19.28 12.08 -0.85
C LEU A 83 19.58 12.69 -2.22
N CYS A 84 19.33 13.98 -2.43
CA CYS A 84 19.60 14.64 -3.69
C CYS A 84 21.08 14.56 -4.07
N ASN A 85 21.38 14.14 -5.30
CA ASN A 85 22.72 13.95 -5.86
C ASN A 85 23.56 12.91 -5.09
N MET A 86 22.93 11.98 -4.36
CA MET A 86 23.60 10.90 -3.66
C MET A 86 23.60 9.63 -4.52
N GLN A 87 24.75 8.95 -4.60
CA GLN A 87 24.81 7.61 -5.18
C GLN A 87 24.38 6.56 -4.15
N LEU A 88 23.63 5.55 -4.59
CA LEU A 88 23.06 4.54 -3.68
C LEU A 88 24.11 3.76 -2.88
N LYS A 89 25.30 3.51 -3.45
CA LYS A 89 26.42 2.86 -2.74
C LYS A 89 26.89 3.64 -1.51
N ASP A 90 26.72 4.98 -1.51
CA ASP A 90 27.15 5.87 -0.44
C ASP A 90 26.10 6.01 0.68
N MET A 91 24.86 5.63 0.38
CA MET A 91 23.73 5.75 1.32
C MET A 91 23.98 5.01 2.64
N GLY A 92 24.48 3.77 2.56
CA GLY A 92 24.76 2.96 3.74
C GLY A 92 25.83 3.57 4.67
N SER A 93 26.88 4.16 4.10
CA SER A 93 27.96 4.79 4.84
C SER A 93 27.59 6.16 5.40
N ARG A 94 26.80 6.95 4.67
CA ARG A 94 26.40 8.30 5.08
C ARG A 94 25.24 8.30 6.06
N LEU A 95 24.20 7.48 5.80
CA LEU A 95 22.98 7.45 6.62
C LEU A 95 23.00 6.34 7.67
N HIS A 96 23.96 5.40 7.63
CA HIS A 96 24.03 4.27 8.55
C HIS A 96 22.68 3.56 8.72
N CYS A 97 21.96 3.33 7.61
CA CYS A 97 20.65 2.74 7.58
C CYS A 97 20.66 1.39 6.84
N ASP A 98 19.70 0.55 7.17
CA ASP A 98 19.59 -0.82 6.66
C ASP A 98 18.26 -0.96 5.89
N VAL A 99 18.13 -0.16 4.83
CA VAL A 99 17.02 -0.18 3.88
C VAL A 99 17.57 -0.31 2.46
N LEU A 100 16.73 -0.72 1.52
CA LEU A 100 17.08 -0.85 0.11
C LEU A 100 16.14 0.00 -0.73
N ILE A 101 16.68 0.83 -1.61
CA ILE A 101 15.90 1.48 -2.66
C ILE A 101 15.79 0.48 -3.81
N ALA A 102 14.59 -0.05 -4.02
CA ALA A 102 14.35 -1.12 -4.98
C ALA A 102 13.89 -0.60 -6.35
N VAL A 103 13.23 0.55 -6.38
CA VAL A 103 12.70 1.18 -7.60
C VAL A 103 12.93 2.69 -7.51
N VAL A 104 13.22 3.30 -8.63
CA VAL A 104 13.24 4.75 -8.80
C VAL A 104 12.41 5.11 -10.02
N GLU A 105 11.44 6.01 -9.85
CA GLU A 105 10.72 6.66 -10.95
C GLU A 105 11.23 8.08 -11.15
N ARG A 106 11.53 8.41 -12.39
CA ARG A 106 11.96 9.75 -12.81
C ARG A 106 11.19 10.16 -14.04
N GLY A 107 10.19 11.00 -13.89
CA GLY A 107 9.22 11.26 -14.93
C GLY A 107 8.49 9.97 -15.33
N ASP A 108 8.47 9.66 -16.61
CA ASP A 108 7.82 8.45 -17.14
C ASP A 108 8.71 7.19 -17.12
N GLU A 109 9.96 7.31 -16.68
CA GLU A 109 10.91 6.21 -16.68
C GLU A 109 11.00 5.51 -15.32
N VAL A 110 11.06 4.17 -15.34
CA VAL A 110 11.19 3.32 -14.15
C VAL A 110 12.51 2.57 -14.20
N TYR A 111 13.26 2.69 -13.11
CA TYR A 111 14.57 2.08 -12.94
C TYR A 111 14.57 1.07 -11.79
N ILE A 112 15.25 -0.06 -11.99
CA ILE A 112 15.75 -0.90 -10.89
C ILE A 112 17.21 -0.47 -10.71
N PRO A 113 17.50 0.34 -9.68
CA PRO A 113 18.79 1.00 -9.58
C PRO A 113 19.90 0.06 -9.10
N ASP A 114 21.12 0.33 -9.55
CA ASP A 114 22.34 -0.26 -8.99
C ASP A 114 23.04 0.70 -8.00
N GLY A 115 24.15 0.28 -7.40
CA GLY A 115 24.87 1.10 -6.43
C GLY A 115 25.43 2.43 -6.97
N ASN A 116 25.61 2.55 -8.29
CA ASN A 116 26.13 3.78 -8.92
C ASN A 116 25.01 4.73 -9.33
N PHE A 117 23.75 4.32 -9.21
CA PHE A 117 22.61 5.18 -9.53
C PHE A 117 22.60 6.42 -8.64
N GLU A 118 22.48 7.58 -9.25
CA GLU A 118 22.41 8.88 -8.58
C GLU A 118 20.96 9.33 -8.47
N LEU A 119 20.51 9.55 -7.23
CA LEU A 119 19.19 10.07 -6.92
C LEU A 119 19.11 11.58 -7.20
N LYS A 120 17.94 12.04 -7.65
CA LYS A 120 17.67 13.46 -7.95
C LYS A 120 16.42 13.94 -7.23
N ALA A 121 16.29 15.24 -7.12
CA ALA A 121 15.05 15.87 -6.67
C ALA A 121 13.88 15.43 -7.57
N ARG A 122 12.72 15.25 -6.97
CA ARG A 122 11.46 14.78 -7.59
C ARG A 122 11.47 13.33 -8.06
N ASP A 123 12.55 12.56 -7.82
CA ASP A 123 12.47 11.11 -7.98
C ASP A 123 11.46 10.53 -6.98
N GLU A 124 10.65 9.60 -7.43
CA GLU A 124 9.86 8.73 -6.56
C GLU A 124 10.61 7.44 -6.32
N ILE A 125 10.94 7.18 -5.06
CA ILE A 125 11.70 6.00 -4.67
C ILE A 125 10.82 5.02 -3.91
N SER A 126 10.98 3.73 -4.21
CA SER A 126 10.36 2.64 -3.46
C SER A 126 11.39 2.01 -2.54
N ILE A 127 11.19 2.19 -1.24
CA ILE A 127 12.09 1.79 -0.17
C ILE A 127 11.61 0.48 0.42
N VAL A 128 12.46 -0.55 0.43
CA VAL A 128 12.20 -1.85 1.06
C VAL A 128 12.93 -1.90 2.40
N GLY A 129 12.18 -2.19 3.46
CA GLY A 129 12.72 -2.31 4.80
C GLY A 129 11.76 -2.94 5.80
N THR A 130 12.23 -3.27 6.99
CA THR A 130 11.31 -3.54 8.09
C THR A 130 10.72 -2.22 8.60
N PRO A 131 9.50 -2.21 9.19
CA PRO A 131 8.87 -0.98 9.68
C PRO A 131 9.79 -0.12 10.56
N ALA A 132 10.54 -0.76 11.46
CA ALA A 132 11.47 -0.06 12.34
C ALA A 132 12.63 0.60 11.56
N LYS A 133 13.18 -0.09 10.54
CA LYS A 133 14.29 0.43 9.72
C LYS A 133 13.84 1.52 8.78
N THR A 134 12.64 1.43 8.26
CA THR A 134 12.04 2.49 7.44
C THR A 134 11.82 3.77 8.26
N ILE A 135 11.31 3.65 9.49
CA ILE A 135 11.18 4.79 10.41
C ILE A 135 12.56 5.40 10.73
N GLU A 136 13.57 4.57 11.04
CA GLU A 136 14.94 5.03 11.30
C GLU A 136 15.51 5.81 10.12
N PHE A 137 15.30 5.31 8.90
CA PHE A 137 15.73 5.95 7.66
C PHE A 137 15.11 7.34 7.49
N PHE A 138 13.78 7.46 7.59
CA PHE A 138 13.09 8.74 7.44
C PHE A 138 13.51 9.75 8.54
N LYS A 139 13.70 9.30 9.77
CA LYS A 139 14.23 10.16 10.84
C LYS A 139 15.59 10.74 10.50
N LYS A 140 16.49 9.94 9.90
CA LYS A 140 17.82 10.40 9.47
C LYS A 140 17.78 11.39 8.31
N LEU A 141 16.73 11.33 7.51
CA LEU A 141 16.45 12.31 6.44
C LEU A 141 15.79 13.60 6.97
N GLY A 142 15.45 13.68 8.25
CA GLY A 142 14.69 14.80 8.80
C GLY A 142 13.21 14.78 8.41
N VAL A 143 12.72 13.68 7.82
CA VAL A 143 11.34 13.53 7.39
C VAL A 143 10.46 13.16 8.58
N PRO A 144 9.30 13.82 8.79
CA PRO A 144 8.38 13.48 9.87
C PRO A 144 7.93 12.01 9.81
N THR A 145 8.08 11.30 10.93
CA THR A 145 7.74 9.88 11.05
C THR A 145 6.68 9.59 12.10
N SER A 146 6.18 10.63 12.76
CA SER A 146 5.04 10.49 13.67
C SER A 146 3.76 10.26 12.88
N SER A 147 2.88 9.40 13.36
CA SER A 147 1.52 9.31 12.83
C SER A 147 0.80 10.65 13.02
N ALA A 148 -0.16 10.94 12.15
CA ALA A 148 -1.04 12.09 12.34
C ALA A 148 -1.71 12.01 13.74
N ARG A 149 -1.83 13.14 14.42
CA ARG A 149 -2.50 13.22 15.74
C ARG A 149 -4.01 13.33 15.60
N ASP A 150 -4.46 13.88 14.50
CA ASP A 150 -5.86 14.05 14.17
C ASP A 150 -6.13 13.92 12.67
N ALA A 151 -7.40 13.69 12.34
CA ALA A 151 -7.86 13.56 10.97
C ALA A 151 -9.25 14.19 10.82
N LEU A 152 -9.40 15.04 9.82
CA LEU A 152 -10.66 15.59 9.35
C LEU A 152 -11.11 14.79 8.11
N ILE A 153 -12.18 14.01 8.26
CA ILE A 153 -12.74 13.15 7.22
C ILE A 153 -13.99 13.80 6.65
N VAL A 154 -14.07 13.95 5.34
CA VAL A 154 -15.26 14.43 4.66
C VAL A 154 -16.01 13.27 4.02
N GLY A 155 -17.30 13.17 4.33
CA GLY A 155 -18.21 12.09 3.94
C GLY A 155 -18.31 10.97 4.97
N GLY A 156 -19.52 10.69 5.44
CA GLY A 156 -19.86 9.69 6.47
C GLY A 156 -20.15 8.30 5.93
N GLY A 157 -19.58 7.92 4.79
CA GLY A 157 -19.82 6.63 4.15
C GLY A 157 -19.22 5.43 4.91
N ARG A 158 -19.43 4.21 4.37
CA ARG A 158 -18.90 2.98 4.97
C ARG A 158 -17.38 2.98 5.09
N THR A 159 -16.67 3.56 4.13
CA THR A 159 -15.20 3.69 4.18
C THR A 159 -14.78 4.52 5.37
N SER A 160 -15.46 5.65 5.61
CA SER A 160 -15.18 6.56 6.72
C SER A 160 -15.41 5.90 8.07
N VAL A 161 -16.47 5.09 8.22
CA VAL A 161 -16.73 4.30 9.44
C VAL A 161 -15.58 3.33 9.72
N TYR A 162 -15.12 2.58 8.70
CA TYR A 162 -13.99 1.66 8.87
C TYR A 162 -12.70 2.40 9.17
N LEU A 163 -12.46 3.52 8.50
CA LEU A 163 -11.27 4.34 8.71
C LEU A 163 -11.28 4.94 10.13
N ALA A 164 -12.37 5.57 10.52
CA ALA A 164 -12.50 6.19 11.85
C ALA A 164 -12.24 5.18 12.99
N LYS A 165 -12.80 3.95 12.90
CA LYS A 165 -12.54 2.89 13.88
C LYS A 165 -11.05 2.58 13.99
N GLN A 166 -10.35 2.41 12.86
CA GLN A 166 -8.92 2.12 12.86
C GLN A 166 -8.08 3.28 13.39
N LEU A 167 -8.40 4.52 13.01
CA LEU A 167 -7.68 5.71 13.48
C LEU A 167 -7.86 5.91 14.99
N LEU A 168 -9.07 5.72 15.50
CA LEU A 168 -9.35 5.79 16.94
C LEU A 168 -8.61 4.69 17.73
N GLU A 169 -8.50 3.47 17.18
CA GLU A 169 -7.69 2.40 17.77
C GLU A 169 -6.18 2.74 17.78
N MET A 170 -5.72 3.53 16.81
CA MET A 170 -4.35 4.04 16.75
C MET A 170 -4.10 5.26 17.64
N GLY A 171 -5.13 5.77 18.34
CA GLY A 171 -5.05 6.96 19.19
C GLY A 171 -5.13 8.29 18.41
N ILE A 172 -5.54 8.26 17.15
CA ILE A 172 -5.73 9.44 16.31
C ILE A 172 -7.13 10.00 16.57
N ARG A 173 -7.23 11.29 16.84
CA ARG A 173 -8.53 11.99 16.98
C ARG A 173 -9.20 12.09 15.62
N VAL A 174 -10.51 11.88 15.56
CA VAL A 174 -11.26 11.87 14.30
C VAL A 174 -12.42 12.83 14.36
N LYS A 175 -12.53 13.69 13.35
CA LYS A 175 -13.72 14.45 13.01
C LYS A 175 -14.27 13.93 11.69
N ILE A 176 -15.60 13.82 11.57
CA ILE A 176 -16.29 13.44 10.33
C ILE A 176 -17.32 14.51 10.00
N VAL A 177 -17.20 15.10 8.82
CA VAL A 177 -18.19 16.03 8.26
C VAL A 177 -19.12 15.25 7.34
N GLU A 178 -20.41 15.26 7.64
CA GLU A 178 -21.45 14.59 6.85
C GLU A 178 -22.66 15.52 6.73
N ARG A 179 -23.24 15.61 5.53
CA ARG A 179 -24.35 16.53 5.27
C ARG A 179 -25.73 15.97 5.61
N ASP A 180 -25.87 14.66 5.61
CA ASP A 180 -27.13 13.98 5.87
C ASP A 180 -27.33 13.79 7.37
N GLU A 181 -28.41 14.36 7.92
CA GLU A 181 -28.68 14.39 9.36
C GLU A 181 -28.95 12.99 9.92
N GLU A 182 -29.74 12.16 9.23
CA GLU A 182 -30.00 10.78 9.65
C GLU A 182 -28.69 9.99 9.68
N ARG A 183 -27.81 10.23 8.69
CA ARG A 183 -26.50 9.60 8.64
C ARG A 183 -25.57 10.07 9.76
N CYS A 184 -25.66 11.32 10.18
CA CYS A 184 -24.92 11.84 11.34
C CYS A 184 -25.33 11.13 12.63
N GLU A 185 -26.62 10.86 12.83
CA GLU A 185 -27.11 10.10 13.98
C GLU A 185 -26.57 8.67 13.97
N GLU A 186 -26.67 7.97 12.84
CA GLU A 186 -26.10 6.62 12.68
C GLU A 186 -24.59 6.59 12.96
N LEU A 187 -23.85 7.60 12.50
CA LEU A 187 -22.40 7.71 12.73
C LEU A 187 -22.05 7.87 14.20
N ASN A 188 -22.84 8.63 14.97
CA ASN A 188 -22.67 8.76 16.42
C ASN A 188 -22.80 7.40 17.14
N GLU A 189 -23.69 6.53 16.67
CA GLU A 189 -23.81 5.17 17.21
C GLU A 189 -22.66 4.26 16.78
N MET A 190 -22.26 4.34 15.49
CA MET A 190 -21.25 3.45 14.92
C MET A 190 -19.82 3.77 15.38
N VAL A 191 -19.52 5.04 15.62
CA VAL A 191 -18.19 5.55 15.99
C VAL A 191 -18.26 6.61 17.09
N PRO A 192 -18.74 6.26 18.29
CA PRO A 192 -19.10 7.22 19.36
C PRO A 192 -17.90 8.00 19.92
N LYS A 193 -16.67 7.65 19.57
CA LYS A 193 -15.47 8.39 19.95
C LYS A 193 -15.02 9.41 18.90
N ALA A 194 -15.61 9.41 17.71
CA ALA A 194 -15.39 10.43 16.69
C ALA A 194 -16.31 11.63 16.95
N MET A 195 -15.85 12.81 16.59
CA MET A 195 -16.69 14.01 16.55
C MET A 195 -17.43 14.04 15.20
N ILE A 196 -18.74 14.03 15.23
CA ILE A 196 -19.57 14.10 14.02
C ILE A 196 -20.08 15.52 13.86
N ILE A 197 -19.85 16.09 12.68
CA ILE A 197 -20.26 17.45 12.30
C ILE A 197 -21.29 17.31 11.20
N CYS A 198 -22.52 17.72 11.49
CA CYS A 198 -23.59 17.73 10.50
C CYS A 198 -23.49 19.03 9.69
N GLY A 199 -23.09 18.92 8.42
CA GLY A 199 -22.92 20.09 7.57
C GLY A 199 -22.39 19.74 6.20
N ASP A 200 -22.50 20.69 5.27
CA ASP A 200 -22.03 20.56 3.91
C ASP A 200 -20.54 20.93 3.81
N ALA A 201 -19.70 19.98 3.48
CA ALA A 201 -18.25 20.21 3.35
C ALA A 201 -17.86 21.08 2.14
N THR A 202 -18.80 21.42 1.24
CA THR A 202 -18.55 22.42 0.20
C THR A 202 -18.58 23.84 0.76
N ASP A 203 -19.13 24.02 1.97
CA ASP A 203 -18.99 25.26 2.73
C ASP A 203 -17.57 25.36 3.30
N LYS A 204 -16.80 26.30 2.75
CA LYS A 204 -15.41 26.52 3.12
C LYS A 204 -15.26 27.03 4.56
N ASP A 205 -16.18 27.86 5.01
CA ASP A 205 -16.15 28.46 6.35
C ASP A 205 -16.35 27.35 7.39
N LEU A 206 -17.27 26.42 7.16
CA LEU A 206 -17.45 25.24 8.01
C LEU A 206 -16.16 24.43 8.17
N LEU A 207 -15.46 24.15 7.07
CA LEU A 207 -14.21 23.36 7.16
C LEU A 207 -13.12 24.10 7.92
N ILE A 208 -13.04 25.42 7.78
CA ILE A 208 -12.08 26.27 8.51
C ILE A 208 -12.42 26.30 10.00
N GLU A 209 -13.68 26.50 10.35
CA GLU A 209 -14.17 26.50 11.75
C GLU A 209 -13.92 25.14 12.43
N GLU A 210 -14.03 24.05 11.67
CA GLU A 210 -13.78 22.70 12.17
C GLU A 210 -12.30 22.31 12.19
N GLY A 211 -11.41 23.23 11.87
CA GLY A 211 -9.97 23.12 12.10
C GLY A 211 -9.18 22.58 10.91
N LEU A 212 -9.62 22.85 9.68
CA LEU A 212 -8.88 22.49 8.47
C LEU A 212 -7.46 23.05 8.47
N LEU A 213 -7.25 24.24 9.05
CA LEU A 213 -5.95 24.90 9.04
C LEU A 213 -4.91 24.22 9.91
N GLU A 214 -5.34 23.55 10.99
CA GLU A 214 -4.48 22.94 12.00
C GLU A 214 -4.45 21.40 11.94
N THR A 215 -5.36 20.79 11.16
CA THR A 215 -5.43 19.33 11.07
C THR A 215 -4.17 18.76 10.44
N GLU A 216 -3.70 17.63 10.96
CA GLU A 216 -2.53 16.93 10.38
C GLU A 216 -2.90 15.99 9.22
N ALA A 217 -4.18 15.61 9.11
CA ALA A 217 -4.68 14.81 8.01
C ALA A 217 -6.06 15.26 7.53
N PHE A 218 -6.23 15.33 6.22
CA PHE A 218 -7.50 15.61 5.56
C PHE A 218 -7.84 14.46 4.60
N VAL A 219 -9.03 13.88 4.74
CA VAL A 219 -9.44 12.69 3.99
C VAL A 219 -10.77 12.93 3.30
N ALA A 220 -10.77 13.06 1.97
CA ALA A 220 -11.96 13.24 1.16
C ALA A 220 -12.51 11.88 0.70
N THR A 221 -13.71 11.52 1.20
CA THR A 221 -14.32 10.18 0.98
C THR A 221 -15.78 10.24 0.60
N THR A 222 -16.26 11.33 0.04
CA THR A 222 -17.63 11.43 -0.47
C THR A 222 -17.87 10.43 -1.62
N ASN A 223 -19.10 10.37 -2.14
CA ASN A 223 -19.40 9.51 -3.29
C ASN A 223 -19.11 10.17 -4.65
N PHE A 224 -18.66 11.41 -4.65
CA PHE A 224 -18.39 12.21 -5.84
C PHE A 224 -16.89 12.44 -5.98
N ASP A 225 -16.29 11.89 -7.03
CA ASP A 225 -14.84 11.97 -7.26
C ASP A 225 -14.38 13.40 -7.48
N GLU A 226 -15.14 14.18 -8.26
CA GLU A 226 -14.87 15.58 -8.56
C GLU A 226 -14.90 16.45 -7.29
N GLU A 227 -15.86 16.19 -6.39
CA GLU A 227 -15.95 16.85 -5.09
C GLU A 227 -14.77 16.51 -4.20
N ASN A 228 -14.38 15.24 -4.13
CA ASN A 228 -13.21 14.79 -3.36
C ASN A 228 -11.91 15.46 -3.84
N ILE A 229 -11.74 15.60 -5.17
CA ILE A 229 -10.59 16.28 -5.76
C ILE A 229 -10.59 17.76 -5.42
N MET A 230 -11.74 18.45 -5.57
CA MET A 230 -11.86 19.88 -5.27
C MET A 230 -11.62 20.17 -3.78
N LEU A 231 -12.15 19.33 -2.88
CA LEU A 231 -11.94 19.44 -1.45
C LEU A 231 -10.46 19.23 -1.08
N ALA A 232 -9.79 18.25 -1.72
CA ALA A 232 -8.37 18.04 -1.49
C ALA A 232 -7.51 19.21 -1.97
N LEU A 233 -7.80 19.78 -3.14
CA LEU A 233 -7.12 20.98 -3.65
C LEU A 233 -7.36 22.20 -2.74
N PHE A 234 -8.58 22.36 -2.23
CA PHE A 234 -8.91 23.42 -1.27
C PHE A 234 -8.12 23.24 0.03
N ALA A 235 -8.14 22.04 0.62
CA ALA A 235 -7.37 21.74 1.81
C ALA A 235 -5.87 21.98 1.61
N LYS A 236 -5.31 21.59 0.45
CA LYS A 236 -3.91 21.84 0.09
C LYS A 236 -3.56 23.33 0.05
N SER A 237 -4.47 24.15 -0.45
CA SER A 237 -4.22 25.59 -0.56
C SER A 237 -4.15 26.31 0.80
N LEU A 238 -4.68 25.70 1.86
CA LEU A 238 -4.80 26.33 3.18
C LEU A 238 -4.01 25.63 4.29
N SER A 239 -3.66 24.36 4.12
CA SER A 239 -3.02 23.58 5.18
C SER A 239 -1.86 22.73 4.64
N SER A 240 -1.01 22.29 5.56
CA SER A 240 0.05 21.31 5.30
C SER A 240 -0.38 19.88 5.66
N ALA A 241 -1.69 19.64 5.79
CA ALA A 241 -2.23 18.34 6.14
C ALA A 241 -1.82 17.26 5.14
N LYS A 242 -1.63 16.02 5.62
CA LYS A 242 -1.58 14.86 4.75
C LYS A 242 -2.92 14.68 4.06
N LEU A 243 -2.94 14.79 2.73
CA LEU A 243 -4.14 14.64 1.92
C LEU A 243 -4.32 13.20 1.48
N ILE A 244 -5.54 12.68 1.63
CA ILE A 244 -5.96 11.38 1.08
C ILE A 244 -7.28 11.58 0.34
N THR A 245 -7.28 11.24 -0.94
CA THR A 245 -8.41 11.45 -1.83
C THR A 245 -8.94 10.11 -2.36
N LYS A 246 -10.20 9.79 -2.09
CA LYS A 246 -10.85 8.61 -2.64
C LYS A 246 -11.40 8.89 -4.03
N VAL A 247 -11.06 8.05 -5.02
CA VAL A 247 -11.52 8.13 -6.39
C VAL A 247 -12.07 6.77 -6.84
N HIS A 248 -13.24 6.77 -7.49
CA HIS A 248 -13.88 5.55 -7.99
C HIS A 248 -13.65 5.32 -9.49
N ARG A 249 -13.49 6.41 -10.26
CA ARG A 249 -13.32 6.38 -11.70
C ARG A 249 -11.86 6.56 -12.06
N ILE A 250 -11.37 5.63 -12.86
CA ILE A 250 -9.95 5.55 -13.25
C ILE A 250 -9.70 6.32 -14.58
N SER A 251 -10.77 6.86 -15.20
CA SER A 251 -10.67 7.41 -16.57
C SER A 251 -9.88 8.71 -16.68
N TYR A 252 -9.46 9.31 -15.57
CA TYR A 252 -8.75 10.59 -15.53
C TYR A 252 -7.46 10.54 -14.71
N ASP A 253 -6.88 9.35 -14.52
CA ASP A 253 -5.70 9.15 -13.67
C ASP A 253 -4.56 10.10 -14.06
N ASP A 254 -4.22 10.17 -15.36
CA ASP A 254 -3.15 11.03 -15.87
C ASP A 254 -3.34 12.53 -15.53
N ILE A 255 -4.60 12.99 -15.43
CA ILE A 255 -4.91 14.37 -15.07
C ILE A 255 -4.86 14.55 -13.55
N ILE A 256 -5.41 13.58 -12.81
CA ILE A 256 -5.48 13.63 -11.34
C ILE A 256 -4.09 13.60 -10.74
N ASP A 257 -3.18 12.80 -11.29
CA ASP A 257 -1.78 12.71 -10.86
C ASP A 257 -1.03 14.05 -11.02
N GLN A 258 -1.40 14.86 -12.04
CA GLN A 258 -0.83 16.20 -12.23
C GLN A 258 -1.36 17.23 -11.24
N LEU A 259 -2.53 17.01 -10.63
CA LEU A 259 -3.16 17.95 -9.70
C LEU A 259 -2.56 17.91 -8.29
N ASP A 260 -1.73 16.91 -7.98
CA ASP A 260 -1.11 16.71 -6.66
C ASP A 260 -2.12 16.83 -5.50
N VAL A 261 -3.16 15.99 -5.56
CA VAL A 261 -4.24 15.91 -4.57
C VAL A 261 -3.90 14.98 -3.39
N GLY A 262 -2.62 14.78 -3.14
CA GLY A 262 -2.10 13.89 -2.12
C GLY A 262 -2.14 12.41 -2.52
N SER A 263 -2.31 11.51 -1.55
CA SER A 263 -2.41 10.07 -1.82
C SER A 263 -3.80 9.71 -2.34
N ILE A 264 -3.85 9.11 -3.53
CA ILE A 264 -5.12 8.72 -4.15
C ILE A 264 -5.43 7.27 -3.82
N ILE A 265 -6.65 7.01 -3.40
CA ILE A 265 -7.14 5.67 -3.06
C ILE A 265 -8.23 5.25 -4.04
N TYR A 266 -7.95 4.19 -4.79
CA TYR A 266 -8.88 3.56 -5.73
C TYR A 266 -9.42 2.24 -5.16
N PRO A 267 -10.60 2.19 -4.54
CA PRO A 267 -11.12 0.95 -3.92
C PRO A 267 -11.29 -0.20 -4.90
N LYS A 268 -11.53 0.10 -6.19
CA LYS A 268 -11.63 -0.89 -7.25
C LYS A 268 -10.30 -1.56 -7.54
N PHE A 269 -9.19 -0.79 -7.59
CA PHE A 269 -7.85 -1.34 -7.79
C PHE A 269 -7.44 -2.25 -6.64
N ILE A 270 -7.60 -1.79 -5.41
CA ILE A 270 -7.29 -2.58 -4.21
C ILE A 270 -8.04 -3.91 -4.22
N THR A 271 -9.31 -3.88 -4.66
CA THR A 271 -10.13 -5.08 -4.81
C THR A 271 -9.57 -6.01 -5.88
N SER A 272 -9.27 -5.47 -7.06
CA SER A 272 -8.73 -6.25 -8.19
C SER A 272 -7.39 -6.89 -7.84
N GLU A 273 -6.49 -6.14 -7.22
CA GLU A 273 -5.21 -6.67 -6.74
C GLU A 273 -5.40 -7.81 -5.73
N SER A 274 -6.32 -7.66 -4.80
CA SER A 274 -6.62 -8.70 -3.81
C SER A 274 -7.13 -9.99 -4.46
N ILE A 275 -7.98 -9.88 -5.49
CA ILE A 275 -8.47 -11.02 -6.27
C ILE A 275 -7.32 -11.66 -7.06
N ILE A 276 -6.52 -10.85 -7.73
CA ILE A 276 -5.37 -11.33 -8.53
C ILE A 276 -4.37 -12.05 -7.64
N LYS A 277 -4.04 -11.48 -6.47
CA LYS A 277 -3.17 -12.12 -5.46
C LYS A 277 -3.72 -13.49 -5.06
N TYR A 278 -5.02 -13.56 -4.75
CA TYR A 278 -5.68 -14.81 -4.37
C TYR A 278 -5.65 -15.85 -5.49
N VAL A 279 -6.04 -15.49 -6.72
CA VAL A 279 -6.08 -16.40 -7.88
C VAL A 279 -4.68 -16.92 -8.21
N ARG A 280 -3.66 -16.07 -8.11
CA ARG A 280 -2.26 -16.47 -8.36
C ARG A 280 -1.73 -17.40 -7.28
N ALA A 281 -1.98 -17.09 -5.99
CA ALA A 281 -1.61 -18.00 -4.90
C ALA A 281 -2.19 -19.40 -5.08
N MET A 282 -3.39 -19.49 -5.66
CA MET A 282 -4.02 -20.75 -6.01
C MET A 282 -3.39 -21.45 -7.21
N LYS A 283 -3.02 -20.72 -8.27
CA LYS A 283 -2.29 -21.31 -9.42
C LYS A 283 -0.92 -21.83 -8.98
N ASN A 284 -0.28 -21.13 -8.07
CA ASN A 284 1.05 -21.49 -7.58
C ASN A 284 1.05 -22.76 -6.74
N SER A 285 -0.05 -23.10 -6.06
CA SER A 285 -0.22 -24.39 -5.41
C SER A 285 -0.23 -25.58 -6.40
N MET A 286 -0.34 -25.30 -7.71
CA MET A 286 -0.39 -26.30 -8.79
C MET A 286 0.95 -26.46 -9.57
N GLY A 287 2.08 -25.90 -9.10
CA GLY A 287 3.39 -26.15 -9.72
C GLY A 287 4.36 -24.97 -9.89
N SER A 288 3.98 -23.75 -9.50
CA SER A 288 4.89 -22.60 -9.50
C SER A 288 5.46 -22.37 -8.09
N ASN A 289 6.68 -21.83 -8.01
CA ASN A 289 7.34 -21.51 -6.73
C ASN A 289 7.05 -20.07 -6.24
N ILE A 290 6.18 -19.34 -6.93
CA ILE A 290 5.78 -17.97 -6.53
C ILE A 290 4.70 -18.07 -5.47
N GLU A 291 4.93 -17.53 -4.27
CA GLU A 291 3.92 -17.43 -3.22
C GLU A 291 2.99 -16.23 -3.44
N THR A 292 3.58 -15.08 -3.77
CA THR A 292 2.81 -13.85 -3.95
C THR A 292 3.42 -13.00 -5.06
N LEU A 293 2.57 -12.25 -5.77
CA LEU A 293 3.00 -11.24 -6.73
C LEU A 293 2.31 -9.92 -6.41
N TYR A 294 3.10 -8.89 -6.31
CA TYR A 294 2.67 -7.51 -6.12
C TYR A 294 2.99 -6.70 -7.38
N ARG A 295 2.08 -5.86 -7.79
CA ARG A 295 2.30 -4.89 -8.85
C ARG A 295 2.49 -3.53 -8.24
N LEU A 296 3.56 -2.89 -8.64
CA LEU A 296 4.01 -1.62 -8.13
C LEU A 296 4.05 -0.63 -9.28
N ASN A 297 4.01 0.68 -8.95
CA ASN A 297 4.29 1.73 -9.92
C ASN A 297 3.43 1.57 -11.19
N ASP A 298 2.10 1.60 -11.05
CA ASP A 298 1.10 1.46 -12.12
C ASP A 298 1.28 0.21 -12.99
N ASN A 299 1.59 -0.90 -12.35
CA ASN A 299 1.87 -2.19 -12.99
C ASN A 299 3.16 -2.26 -13.84
N ARG A 300 4.04 -1.26 -13.74
CA ARG A 300 5.33 -1.23 -14.47
C ARG A 300 6.42 -2.05 -13.77
N VAL A 301 6.23 -2.36 -12.48
CA VAL A 301 7.16 -3.18 -11.67
C VAL A 301 6.41 -4.32 -11.03
N GLU A 302 7.01 -5.50 -11.00
CA GLU A 302 6.52 -6.65 -10.26
C GLU A 302 7.47 -6.97 -9.09
N ALA A 303 6.91 -7.20 -7.89
CA ALA A 303 7.61 -7.79 -6.77
C ALA A 303 7.07 -9.21 -6.55
N LEU A 304 7.92 -10.19 -6.71
CA LEU A 304 7.59 -11.62 -6.70
C LEU A 304 8.17 -12.28 -5.45
N GLU A 305 7.33 -12.94 -4.69
CA GLU A 305 7.72 -13.67 -3.49
C GLU A 305 7.87 -15.17 -3.84
N PHE A 306 9.08 -15.70 -3.72
CA PHE A 306 9.43 -17.09 -4.04
C PHE A 306 9.78 -17.87 -2.78
N LEU A 307 9.18 -19.03 -2.59
CA LEU A 307 9.66 -20.03 -1.64
C LEU A 307 10.78 -20.85 -2.27
N ILE A 308 11.96 -20.86 -1.66
CA ILE A 308 13.14 -21.55 -2.17
C ILE A 308 13.11 -23.01 -1.76
N LYS A 309 13.04 -23.88 -2.76
CA LYS A 309 13.01 -25.34 -2.60
C LYS A 309 14.39 -25.98 -2.81
N GLU A 310 14.53 -27.20 -2.38
CA GLU A 310 15.73 -28.02 -2.68
C GLU A 310 15.98 -28.09 -4.20
N GLY A 311 17.26 -28.01 -4.58
CA GLY A 311 17.68 -28.02 -5.99
C GLY A 311 17.48 -26.68 -6.72
N SER A 312 17.10 -25.60 -6.01
CA SER A 312 17.09 -24.26 -6.62
C SER A 312 18.51 -23.78 -6.92
N PRO A 313 18.78 -23.25 -8.13
CA PRO A 313 20.14 -22.85 -8.54
C PRO A 313 20.65 -21.61 -7.82
N VAL A 314 19.82 -20.93 -7.02
CA VAL A 314 20.22 -19.73 -6.25
C VAL A 314 20.75 -20.06 -4.85
N VAL A 315 20.63 -21.32 -4.42
CA VAL A 315 21.02 -21.77 -3.07
C VAL A 315 22.53 -21.83 -2.91
N GLY A 316 23.04 -21.30 -1.81
CA GLY A 316 24.44 -21.39 -1.44
C GLY A 316 25.38 -20.44 -2.19
N ILE A 317 24.86 -19.57 -3.06
CA ILE A 317 25.67 -18.63 -3.86
C ILE A 317 25.52 -17.22 -3.26
N PRO A 318 26.62 -16.50 -2.97
CA PRO A 318 26.55 -15.08 -2.60
C PRO A 318 25.85 -14.26 -3.69
N LEU A 319 24.99 -13.33 -3.30
CA LEU A 319 24.19 -12.56 -4.28
C LEU A 319 25.03 -11.78 -5.28
N GLN A 320 26.21 -11.31 -4.90
CA GLN A 320 27.15 -10.63 -5.80
C GLN A 320 27.64 -11.53 -6.94
N ASP A 321 27.66 -12.85 -6.72
CA ASP A 321 28.12 -13.86 -7.70
C ASP A 321 26.93 -14.44 -8.48
N LEU A 322 25.71 -14.12 -8.07
CA LEU A 322 24.49 -14.57 -8.72
C LEU A 322 24.26 -13.75 -10.00
N ARG A 323 24.28 -14.40 -11.15
CA ARG A 323 24.10 -13.75 -12.46
C ARG A 323 22.63 -13.49 -12.73
N LEU A 324 22.06 -12.48 -12.10
CA LEU A 324 20.71 -12.03 -12.42
C LEU A 324 20.62 -11.38 -13.80
N LYS A 325 19.46 -11.50 -14.44
CA LYS A 325 19.15 -10.74 -15.65
C LYS A 325 19.09 -9.24 -15.34
N PRO A 326 19.30 -8.35 -16.34
CA PRO A 326 19.12 -6.92 -16.14
C PRO A 326 17.74 -6.57 -15.60
N LYS A 327 17.66 -5.45 -14.87
CA LYS A 327 16.41 -4.93 -14.29
C LYS A 327 15.76 -5.90 -13.27
N MET A 328 16.57 -6.61 -12.51
CA MET A 328 16.15 -7.52 -11.44
C MET A 328 16.97 -7.27 -10.18
N LEU A 329 16.31 -7.25 -9.04
CA LEU A 329 16.92 -7.01 -7.73
C LEU A 329 16.29 -7.91 -6.67
N ILE A 330 17.11 -8.55 -5.85
CA ILE A 330 16.64 -9.25 -4.64
C ILE A 330 16.41 -8.16 -3.58
N GLY A 331 15.13 -7.90 -3.28
CA GLY A 331 14.71 -6.86 -2.35
C GLY A 331 14.77 -7.29 -0.88
N CYS A 332 14.50 -8.59 -0.62
CA CYS A 332 14.42 -9.10 0.75
C CYS A 332 14.60 -10.62 0.77
N ILE A 333 15.22 -11.14 1.83
CA ILE A 333 15.29 -12.56 2.16
C ILE A 333 14.67 -12.76 3.55
N THR A 334 13.76 -13.73 3.67
CA THR A 334 13.18 -14.14 4.95
C THR A 334 13.61 -15.57 5.26
N HIS A 335 14.45 -15.73 6.29
CA HIS A 335 14.92 -17.03 6.79
C HIS A 335 14.26 -17.33 8.14
N LYS A 336 13.54 -18.45 8.28
CA LYS A 336 12.85 -18.86 9.52
C LYS A 336 12.06 -17.70 10.20
N GLY A 337 11.45 -16.85 9.39
CA GLY A 337 10.68 -15.72 9.86
C GLY A 337 11.48 -14.46 10.21
N LYS A 338 12.81 -14.48 10.13
CA LYS A 338 13.66 -13.31 10.27
C LYS A 338 13.88 -12.68 8.90
N VAL A 339 13.54 -11.41 8.78
CA VAL A 339 13.72 -10.62 7.56
C VAL A 339 15.11 -10.01 7.53
N THR A 340 15.76 -10.09 6.37
CA THR A 340 17.07 -9.48 6.12
C THR A 340 17.02 -8.71 4.80
N ILE A 341 17.48 -7.47 4.81
CA ILE A 341 17.77 -6.71 3.59
C ILE A 341 19.12 -7.21 3.08
N PRO A 342 19.15 -7.84 1.90
CA PRO A 342 20.33 -8.55 1.45
C PRO A 342 21.45 -7.61 1.01
N LYS A 343 22.69 -8.07 1.19
CA LYS A 343 23.92 -7.44 0.72
C LYS A 343 24.62 -8.39 -0.24
N GLY A 344 25.64 -7.94 -0.95
CA GLY A 344 26.36 -8.77 -1.92
C GLY A 344 26.85 -10.13 -1.38
N GLN A 345 27.23 -10.19 -0.10
CA GLN A 345 27.70 -11.41 0.59
C GLN A 345 26.56 -12.28 1.14
N SER A 346 25.31 -11.82 1.08
CA SER A 346 24.17 -12.60 1.55
C SER A 346 23.97 -13.83 0.68
N VAL A 347 23.59 -14.94 1.31
CA VAL A 347 23.36 -16.23 0.66
C VAL A 347 21.90 -16.62 0.87
N ILE A 348 21.29 -17.23 -0.14
CA ILE A 348 19.93 -17.78 -0.07
C ILE A 348 20.02 -19.24 0.33
N GLU A 349 19.21 -19.67 1.29
CA GLU A 349 19.14 -21.04 1.78
C GLU A 349 17.81 -21.70 1.41
N VAL A 350 17.78 -23.03 1.47
CA VAL A 350 16.54 -23.81 1.28
C VAL A 350 15.53 -23.46 2.39
N GLY A 351 14.29 -23.22 2.00
CA GLY A 351 13.22 -22.80 2.91
C GLY A 351 13.11 -21.29 3.11
N ASP A 352 14.02 -20.51 2.52
CA ASP A 352 13.90 -19.05 2.51
C ASP A 352 12.74 -18.59 1.63
N THR A 353 12.16 -17.47 2.01
CA THR A 353 11.28 -16.70 1.15
C THR A 353 12.04 -15.49 0.62
N VAL A 354 12.11 -15.37 -0.71
CA VAL A 354 12.87 -14.31 -1.40
C VAL A 354 11.91 -13.40 -2.16
N ILE A 355 12.06 -12.09 -1.99
CA ILE A 355 11.33 -11.09 -2.78
C ILE A 355 12.25 -10.58 -3.89
N LEU A 356 11.87 -10.84 -5.13
CA LEU A 356 12.50 -10.33 -6.35
C LEU A 356 11.70 -9.16 -6.89
N VAL A 357 12.35 -8.02 -7.10
CA VAL A 357 11.76 -6.82 -7.73
C VAL A 357 12.26 -6.71 -9.17
N THR A 358 11.35 -6.50 -10.12
CA THR A 358 11.68 -6.49 -11.54
C THR A 358 10.70 -5.69 -12.37
N THR A 359 11.17 -5.13 -13.50
CA THR A 359 10.30 -4.55 -14.55
C THR A 359 9.94 -5.58 -15.63
N THR A 360 10.46 -6.80 -15.54
CA THR A 360 10.15 -7.89 -16.49
C THR A 360 8.95 -8.67 -15.98
N THR A 361 7.93 -8.80 -16.78
CA THR A 361 6.69 -9.52 -16.45
C THR A 361 6.77 -10.99 -16.88
N GLY A 362 5.93 -11.84 -16.24
CA GLY A 362 5.74 -13.22 -16.69
C GLY A 362 6.77 -14.23 -16.16
N LEU A 363 7.48 -13.90 -15.08
CA LEU A 363 8.30 -14.88 -14.38
C LEU A 363 7.41 -15.91 -13.67
N HIS A 364 7.79 -17.18 -13.71
CA HIS A 364 7.08 -18.29 -13.06
C HIS A 364 7.92 -18.98 -11.99
N ASP A 365 9.23 -18.89 -12.07
CA ASP A 365 10.19 -19.47 -11.13
C ASP A 365 11.36 -18.50 -10.93
N ILE A 366 12.06 -18.62 -9.80
CA ILE A 366 13.26 -17.82 -9.54
C ILE A 366 14.39 -18.11 -10.54
N ARG A 367 14.38 -19.30 -11.18
CA ARG A 367 15.29 -19.66 -12.28
C ARG A 367 15.16 -18.72 -13.48
N ASP A 368 13.96 -18.22 -13.72
CA ASP A 368 13.69 -17.30 -14.82
C ASP A 368 14.42 -15.96 -14.64
N ALA A 369 14.86 -15.66 -13.42
CA ALA A 369 15.63 -14.45 -13.10
C ALA A 369 17.14 -14.59 -13.41
N LEU A 370 17.65 -15.81 -13.65
CA LEU A 370 19.05 -16.06 -13.93
C LEU A 370 19.36 -15.94 -15.44
N ARG A 371 20.63 -15.57 -15.74
CA ARG A 371 21.17 -15.53 -17.12
C ARG A 371 21.56 -16.92 -17.58
#